data_ca7e5593e4e966619349be07e8281760
#
_entry.id   ca7e5593e4e966619349be07e8281760
#
_cell.length_a   1.000
_cell.length_b   1.000
_cell.length_c   1.000
_cell.angle_alpha   90.00
_cell.angle_beta   90.00
_cell.angle_gamma   90.00
#
_symmetry.space_group_name_H-M   'P 1'
#
loop_
_entity.id
_entity.type
_entity.pdbx_description
1 polymer ?
#
loop_
_entity_poly.entity_id
_entity_poly.type
_entity_poly.pdbx_seq_one_letter_code
_entity_poly.pdbx_strand_id
1 'polypeptide(L)'
;RQPLTVLGACNPTTLDYYGQGPFYTADAPDIIDNLLAGLAEPGTRLVISGRVQTLDCTATIANTIIDIWHANAAGAYDNTGFNLRGKTLSNAEGFYILETVLPGKYLNGASYRPSHIHFKITPPGFATLTTQLYFEGDTDIPGDAAASITTGTFDATNRIIPLIENGAGKLEGTWDIAINGDGEVGIADLHTDKGLIYSASPNPFTNQIAVHYGVFQPAHVKLK
;
A
#
# COMPACT_ATOMS: atom_id res chain seq x y z
N ARG A 1 -11.60 -37.10 -14.64
CA ARG A 1 -11.74 -35.78 -13.98
C ARG A 1 -10.44 -35.53 -13.23
N GLN A 2 -9.63 -34.60 -13.71
CA GLN A 2 -8.50 -34.10 -12.92
C GLN A 2 -9.05 -33.30 -11.73
N PRO A 3 -8.44 -33.44 -10.54
CA PRO A 3 -8.82 -32.60 -9.42
C PRO A 3 -8.51 -31.14 -9.75
N LEU A 4 -9.47 -30.24 -9.52
CA LEU A 4 -9.23 -28.81 -9.55
C LEU A 4 -8.21 -28.55 -8.41
N THR A 5 -6.99 -28.20 -8.78
CA THR A 5 -6.04 -27.64 -7.83
C THR A 5 -6.53 -26.23 -7.54
N VAL A 6 -7.08 -26.01 -6.36
CA VAL A 6 -7.34 -24.66 -5.85
C VAL A 6 -5.94 -24.07 -5.61
N LEU A 7 -5.50 -23.22 -6.52
CA LEU A 7 -4.33 -22.37 -6.28
C LEU A 7 -4.66 -21.54 -5.03
N GLY A 8 -3.78 -21.54 -4.04
CA GLY A 8 -3.98 -20.73 -2.84
C GLY A 8 -4.09 -19.28 -3.24
N ALA A 9 -5.19 -18.63 -2.90
CA ALA A 9 -5.32 -17.19 -3.08
C ALA A 9 -4.35 -16.48 -2.13
N CYS A 10 -3.64 -15.45 -2.61
CA CYS A 10 -2.92 -14.54 -1.74
C CYS A 10 -3.91 -13.73 -0.89
N ASN A 11 -3.49 -13.35 0.29
CA ASN A 11 -4.25 -12.39 1.05
C ASN A 11 -4.16 -11.01 0.36
N PRO A 12 -5.28 -10.34 0.09
CA PRO A 12 -5.25 -9.04 -0.56
C PRO A 12 -4.52 -8.02 0.32
N THR A 13 -3.73 -7.17 -0.31
CA THR A 13 -3.22 -5.99 0.37
C THR A 13 -4.37 -5.00 0.54
N THR A 14 -4.66 -4.66 1.78
CA THR A 14 -5.80 -3.85 2.18
C THR A 14 -5.47 -2.35 2.16
N LEU A 15 -6.50 -1.51 2.10
CA LEU A 15 -6.37 -0.07 2.26
C LEU A 15 -5.95 0.31 3.69
N ASP A 16 -5.27 1.43 3.84
CA ASP A 16 -5.09 2.01 5.16
C ASP A 16 -6.31 2.84 5.59
N TYR A 17 -6.63 2.79 6.89
CA TYR A 17 -7.74 3.51 7.50
C TYR A 17 -7.63 5.03 7.31
N TYR A 18 -6.41 5.57 7.36
CA TYR A 18 -6.17 7.00 7.19
C TYR A 18 -5.90 7.42 5.74
N GLY A 19 -5.92 6.48 4.78
CA GLY A 19 -5.57 6.74 3.39
C GLY A 19 -4.15 7.31 3.27
N GLN A 20 -4.00 8.43 2.54
CA GLN A 20 -2.69 9.08 2.37
C GLN A 20 -2.19 9.77 3.66
N GLY A 21 -3.10 10.06 4.58
CA GLY A 21 -2.79 10.84 5.77
C GLY A 21 -2.38 12.30 5.48
N PRO A 22 -2.00 13.07 6.51
CA PRO A 22 -1.70 14.50 6.38
C PRO A 22 -0.29 14.79 5.86
N PHE A 23 0.57 13.79 5.73
CA PHE A 23 1.99 13.97 5.40
C PHE A 23 2.35 13.56 3.96
N TYR A 24 1.38 13.22 3.13
CA TYR A 24 1.64 12.94 1.72
C TYR A 24 2.05 14.20 0.98
N THR A 25 3.09 14.10 0.15
CA THR A 25 3.53 15.16 -0.77
C THR A 25 3.62 14.56 -2.16
N ALA A 26 2.88 15.13 -3.10
CA ALA A 26 2.91 14.68 -4.50
C ALA A 26 4.26 14.96 -5.15
N ASP A 27 4.51 14.31 -6.28
CA ASP A 27 5.68 14.54 -7.14
C ASP A 27 7.03 14.23 -6.50
N ALA A 28 7.04 13.30 -5.53
CA ALA A 28 8.30 12.79 -5.00
C ALA A 28 9.22 12.27 -6.13
N PRO A 29 10.54 12.46 -6.03
CA PRO A 29 11.49 12.04 -7.06
C PRO A 29 11.60 10.52 -7.15
N ASP A 30 12.15 10.03 -8.27
CA ASP A 30 12.50 8.63 -8.39
C ASP A 30 13.67 8.28 -7.46
N ILE A 31 13.57 7.12 -6.83
CA ILE A 31 14.62 6.56 -5.98
C ILE A 31 15.79 6.10 -6.85
N ILE A 32 17.00 6.55 -6.53
CA ILE A 32 18.22 6.15 -7.22
C ILE A 32 18.87 5.03 -6.42
N ASP A 33 19.37 4.00 -7.10
CA ASP A 33 20.08 2.85 -6.49
C ASP A 33 19.30 2.17 -5.35
N ASN A 34 17.97 2.22 -5.41
CA ASN A 34 17.05 1.74 -4.37
C ASN A 34 17.20 2.42 -3.00
N LEU A 35 17.87 3.56 -2.92
CA LEU A 35 18.13 4.31 -1.69
C LEU A 35 17.04 5.39 -1.49
N LEU A 36 16.02 5.10 -0.69
CA LEU A 36 15.08 6.11 -0.22
C LEU A 36 15.72 7.02 0.84
N ALA A 37 16.48 6.44 1.74
CA ALA A 37 17.29 7.18 2.72
C ALA A 37 18.73 7.27 2.28
N GLY A 38 19.29 8.48 2.18
CA GLY A 38 20.71 8.68 1.94
C GLY A 38 21.55 7.94 2.98
N LEU A 39 22.82 7.62 2.64
CA LEU A 39 23.68 6.85 3.53
C LEU A 39 24.01 7.57 4.86
N ALA A 40 23.89 8.90 4.88
CA ALA A 40 24.11 9.73 6.07
C ALA A 40 22.84 9.93 6.92
N GLU A 41 21.67 9.43 6.47
CA GLU A 41 20.43 9.54 7.24
C GLU A 41 20.56 8.75 8.55
N PRO A 42 20.34 9.41 9.72
CA PRO A 42 20.44 8.73 11.01
C PRO A 42 19.35 7.66 11.18
N GLY A 43 19.71 6.56 11.85
CA GLY A 43 18.78 5.49 12.20
C GLY A 43 19.28 4.10 11.82
N THR A 44 18.53 3.08 12.23
CA THR A 44 18.81 1.69 11.87
C THR A 44 18.43 1.46 10.41
N ARG A 45 19.37 0.98 9.60
CA ARG A 45 19.12 0.70 8.18
C ARG A 45 18.06 -0.38 8.04
N LEU A 46 17.14 -0.19 7.11
CA LEU A 46 16.02 -1.07 6.82
C LEU A 46 15.95 -1.32 5.32
N VAL A 47 15.84 -2.58 4.94
CA VAL A 47 15.59 -3.01 3.56
C VAL A 47 14.21 -3.65 3.51
N ILE A 48 13.35 -3.16 2.63
CA ILE A 48 12.07 -3.78 2.32
C ILE A 48 12.08 -4.24 0.87
N SER A 49 11.69 -5.49 0.67
CA SER A 49 11.58 -6.07 -0.68
C SER A 49 10.32 -6.94 -0.79
N GLY A 50 9.90 -7.20 -2.02
CA GLY A 50 8.74 -8.06 -2.29
C GLY A 50 8.33 -8.03 -3.75
N ARG A 51 7.17 -8.60 -4.05
CA ARG A 51 6.58 -8.60 -5.39
C ARG A 51 5.21 -7.96 -5.38
N VAL A 52 4.91 -7.28 -6.46
CA VAL A 52 3.55 -6.88 -6.79
C VAL A 52 2.96 -7.97 -7.67
N GLN A 53 1.81 -8.50 -7.27
CA GLN A 53 1.19 -9.66 -7.91
C GLN A 53 -0.33 -9.56 -7.91
N THR A 54 -0.96 -10.36 -8.74
CA THR A 54 -2.41 -10.53 -8.77
C THR A 54 -2.88 -11.26 -7.51
N LEU A 55 -4.16 -11.09 -7.16
CA LEU A 55 -4.74 -11.67 -5.93
C LEU A 55 -4.71 -13.20 -5.90
N ASP A 56 -4.75 -13.85 -7.06
CA ASP A 56 -4.62 -15.30 -7.17
C ASP A 56 -3.17 -15.81 -7.09
N CYS A 57 -2.19 -14.91 -6.94
CA CYS A 57 -0.74 -15.18 -6.91
C CYS A 57 -0.20 -15.86 -8.17
N THR A 58 -0.93 -15.85 -9.27
CA THR A 58 -0.52 -16.55 -10.50
C THR A 58 0.34 -15.70 -11.42
N ALA A 59 0.23 -14.37 -11.32
CA ALA A 59 0.97 -13.43 -12.13
C ALA A 59 1.58 -12.29 -11.29
N THR A 60 2.74 -11.84 -11.70
CA THR A 60 3.39 -10.64 -11.15
C THR A 60 3.06 -9.44 -12.03
N ILE A 61 3.05 -8.25 -11.43
CA ILE A 61 2.70 -7.00 -12.10
C ILE A 61 3.95 -6.13 -12.21
N ALA A 62 4.47 -6.04 -13.42
CA ALA A 62 5.62 -5.21 -13.75
C ALA A 62 5.25 -3.73 -13.87
N ASN A 63 6.26 -2.85 -13.77
CA ASN A 63 6.12 -1.40 -13.95
C ASN A 63 5.08 -0.75 -13.02
N THR A 64 4.80 -1.36 -11.87
CA THR A 64 3.98 -0.75 -10.84
C THR A 64 4.74 0.42 -10.22
N ILE A 65 4.14 1.60 -10.22
CA ILE A 65 4.69 2.74 -9.49
C ILE A 65 4.43 2.54 -8.00
N ILE A 66 5.48 2.58 -7.21
CA ILE A 66 5.43 2.47 -5.75
C ILE A 66 5.96 3.78 -5.19
N ASP A 67 5.06 4.64 -4.73
CA ASP A 67 5.35 5.93 -4.11
C ASP A 67 5.37 5.73 -2.59
N ILE A 68 6.45 6.15 -1.92
CA ILE A 68 6.79 5.78 -0.55
C ILE A 68 7.10 7.03 0.25
N TRP A 69 6.59 7.11 1.48
CA TRP A 69 6.97 8.15 2.43
C TRP A 69 6.87 7.66 3.86
N HIS A 70 7.74 8.16 4.73
CA HIS A 70 7.72 7.85 6.15
C HIS A 70 8.47 8.89 7.00
N ALA A 71 8.29 8.83 8.29
CA ALA A 71 9.01 9.65 9.26
C ALA A 71 10.49 9.22 9.38
N ASN A 72 11.37 10.13 9.74
CA ASN A 72 12.74 9.78 10.09
C ASN A 72 12.81 8.94 11.38
N ALA A 73 13.99 8.50 11.78
CA ALA A 73 14.17 7.68 12.98
C ALA A 73 13.74 8.37 14.30
N ALA A 74 13.57 9.69 14.29
CA ALA A 74 13.05 10.46 15.43
C ALA A 74 11.52 10.68 15.38
N GLY A 75 10.81 10.12 14.37
CA GLY A 75 9.36 10.26 14.21
C GLY A 75 8.92 11.56 13.52
N ALA A 76 9.82 12.30 12.88
CA ALA A 76 9.50 13.55 12.19
C ALA A 76 9.40 13.35 10.67
N TYR A 77 8.38 13.96 10.04
CA TYR A 77 8.24 14.02 8.60
C TYR A 77 8.90 15.27 8.02
N ASP A 78 9.54 15.13 6.86
CA ASP A 78 9.91 16.28 6.04
C ASP A 78 8.66 16.77 5.28
N ASN A 79 8.15 17.93 5.69
CA ASN A 79 6.96 18.54 5.09
C ASN A 79 7.30 19.68 4.12
N THR A 80 8.59 19.89 3.83
CA THR A 80 9.08 20.99 2.97
C THR A 80 9.87 20.50 1.77
N GLY A 81 10.40 19.29 1.85
CA GLY A 81 11.19 18.65 0.81
C GLY A 81 10.75 17.19 0.58
N PHE A 82 11.70 16.39 0.11
CA PHE A 82 11.48 14.99 -0.23
C PHE A 82 12.40 14.03 0.54
N ASN A 83 12.89 14.42 1.73
CA ASN A 83 13.64 13.47 2.53
C ASN A 83 12.73 12.32 2.96
N LEU A 84 13.20 11.08 2.79
CA LEU A 84 12.44 9.84 3.05
C LEU A 84 11.11 9.76 2.27
N ARG A 85 11.13 10.33 1.05
CA ARG A 85 10.03 10.29 0.08
C ARG A 85 10.60 9.98 -1.29
N GLY A 86 9.98 9.08 -2.02
CA GLY A 86 10.43 8.74 -3.36
C GLY A 86 9.58 7.70 -4.04
N LYS A 87 9.79 7.51 -5.32
CA LYS A 87 9.10 6.53 -6.15
C LYS A 87 10.07 5.50 -6.70
N THR A 88 9.65 4.26 -6.76
CA THR A 88 10.35 3.19 -7.49
C THR A 88 9.37 2.44 -8.37
N LEU A 89 9.89 1.60 -9.27
CA LEU A 89 9.10 0.74 -10.14
C LEU A 89 9.38 -0.72 -9.81
N SER A 90 8.34 -1.56 -9.85
CA SER A 90 8.57 -3.00 -9.90
C SER A 90 9.20 -3.38 -11.24
N ASN A 91 10.13 -4.34 -11.22
CA ASN A 91 10.80 -4.85 -12.43
C ASN A 91 9.90 -5.78 -13.26
N ALA A 92 10.45 -6.42 -14.30
CA ALA A 92 9.71 -7.33 -15.17
C ALA A 92 9.08 -8.53 -14.45
N GLU A 93 9.65 -8.95 -13.34
CA GLU A 93 9.17 -10.03 -12.48
C GLU A 93 8.29 -9.50 -11.32
N GLY A 94 7.84 -8.24 -11.40
CA GLY A 94 7.04 -7.59 -10.35
C GLY A 94 7.80 -7.28 -9.07
N PHE A 95 9.12 -7.55 -9.03
CA PHE A 95 9.93 -7.37 -7.82
C PHE A 95 10.27 -5.89 -7.58
N TYR A 96 10.22 -5.48 -6.33
CA TYR A 96 10.68 -4.18 -5.86
C TYR A 96 11.60 -4.34 -4.64
N ILE A 97 12.47 -3.39 -4.45
CA ILE A 97 13.34 -3.28 -3.28
C ILE A 97 13.63 -1.81 -2.99
N LEU A 98 13.69 -1.49 -1.72
CA LEU A 98 14.14 -0.18 -1.26
C LEU A 98 14.96 -0.31 0.02
N GLU A 99 15.97 0.53 0.16
CA GLU A 99 16.75 0.69 1.39
C GLU A 99 16.45 2.07 1.99
N THR A 100 16.15 2.07 3.28
CA THR A 100 15.82 3.27 4.06
C THR A 100 16.33 3.14 5.50
N VAL A 101 15.77 3.91 6.42
CA VAL A 101 15.93 3.75 7.87
C VAL A 101 14.60 3.35 8.49
N LEU A 102 14.64 2.61 9.62
CA LEU A 102 13.44 2.27 10.38
C LEU A 102 12.77 3.56 10.86
N PRO A 103 11.50 3.79 10.51
CA PRO A 103 10.76 4.97 10.97
C PRO A 103 10.63 5.01 12.48
N GLY A 104 10.82 6.18 13.06
CA GLY A 104 10.48 6.42 14.46
C GLY A 104 8.97 6.52 14.67
N LYS A 105 8.54 6.19 15.88
CA LYS A 105 7.17 6.43 16.35
C LYS A 105 6.96 7.91 16.56
N TYR A 106 5.74 8.38 16.35
CA TYR A 106 5.39 9.77 16.67
C TYR A 106 4.07 9.87 17.43
N LEU A 107 3.96 10.94 18.21
CA LEU A 107 2.77 11.21 19.00
C LEU A 107 1.64 11.72 18.11
N ASN A 108 0.48 11.07 18.16
CA ASN A 108 -0.74 11.48 17.50
C ASN A 108 -1.85 11.65 18.56
N GLY A 109 -2.10 12.89 18.95
CA GLY A 109 -2.96 13.16 20.10
C GLY A 109 -2.33 12.68 21.39
N ALA A 110 -2.99 11.76 22.10
CA ALA A 110 -2.54 11.18 23.36
C ALA A 110 -1.78 9.84 23.22
N SER A 111 -1.69 9.29 22.03
CA SER A 111 -1.10 7.97 21.77
C SER A 111 0.00 8.04 20.72
N TYR A 112 0.98 7.16 20.83
CA TYR A 112 1.97 7.00 19.78
C TYR A 112 1.39 6.20 18.62
N ARG A 113 1.70 6.64 17.39
CA ARG A 113 1.57 5.79 16.21
C ARG A 113 2.75 4.81 16.17
N PRO A 114 2.50 3.54 15.86
CA PRO A 114 3.58 2.58 15.65
C PRO A 114 4.49 2.99 14.50
N SER A 115 5.70 2.43 14.46
CA SER A 115 6.61 2.56 13.32
C SER A 115 5.92 2.08 12.04
N HIS A 116 5.89 2.91 10.98
CA HIS A 116 5.22 2.56 9.74
C HIS A 116 5.80 3.28 8.52
N ILE A 117 5.60 2.68 7.36
CA ILE A 117 5.92 3.24 6.05
C ILE A 117 4.62 3.33 5.25
N HIS A 118 4.36 4.47 4.64
CA HIS A 118 3.27 4.65 3.71
C HIS A 118 3.65 4.20 2.31
N PHE A 119 2.69 3.58 1.63
CA PHE A 119 2.81 3.14 0.25
C PHE A 119 1.59 3.59 -0.55
N LYS A 120 1.83 4.22 -1.70
CA LYS A 120 0.82 4.44 -2.73
C LYS A 120 1.25 3.66 -3.96
N ILE A 121 0.51 2.64 -4.26
CA ILE A 121 0.85 1.62 -5.24
C ILE A 121 -0.07 1.81 -6.43
N THR A 122 0.49 2.07 -7.62
CA THR A 122 -0.25 2.34 -8.85
C THR A 122 0.16 1.31 -9.90
N PRO A 123 -0.49 0.13 -9.93
CA PRO A 123 -0.18 -0.89 -10.91
C PRO A 123 -0.80 -0.54 -12.27
N PRO A 124 -0.15 -0.84 -13.39
CA PRO A 124 -0.74 -0.65 -14.72
C PRO A 124 -2.03 -1.47 -14.89
N GLY A 125 -3.11 -0.81 -15.25
CA GLY A 125 -4.41 -1.46 -15.48
C GLY A 125 -5.23 -1.78 -14.22
N PHE A 126 -4.74 -1.44 -13.03
CA PHE A 126 -5.45 -1.65 -11.77
C PHE A 126 -5.68 -0.35 -11.02
N ALA A 127 -6.58 -0.38 -10.05
CA ALA A 127 -6.81 0.74 -9.16
C ALA A 127 -5.58 1.04 -8.29
N THR A 128 -5.33 2.31 -8.03
CA THR A 128 -4.32 2.73 -7.06
C THR A 128 -4.71 2.32 -5.65
N LEU A 129 -3.77 1.71 -4.93
CA LEU A 129 -3.91 1.30 -3.55
C LEU A 129 -3.05 2.20 -2.65
N THR A 130 -3.66 2.80 -1.63
CA THR A 130 -2.92 3.53 -0.58
C THR A 130 -3.00 2.77 0.73
N THR A 131 -1.84 2.49 1.33
CA THR A 131 -1.74 1.62 2.49
C THR A 131 -0.54 1.97 3.37
N GLN A 132 -0.40 1.31 4.51
CA GLN A 132 0.72 1.44 5.43
C GLN A 132 1.24 0.06 5.81
N LEU A 133 2.56 -0.06 5.87
CA LEU A 133 3.29 -1.23 6.34
C LEU A 133 3.75 -0.99 7.78
N TYR A 134 3.53 -1.98 8.64
CA TYR A 134 3.90 -1.99 10.06
C TYR A 134 4.87 -3.13 10.36
N PHE A 135 5.46 -3.15 11.56
CA PHE A 135 6.48 -4.10 11.94
C PHE A 135 6.09 -4.88 13.20
N GLU A 136 6.26 -6.19 13.17
CA GLU A 136 5.96 -7.06 14.31
C GLU A 136 6.77 -6.65 15.55
N GLY A 137 6.14 -6.83 16.72
CA GLY A 137 6.76 -6.50 18.01
C GLY A 137 6.62 -5.04 18.41
N ASP A 138 6.06 -4.18 17.57
CA ASP A 138 5.76 -2.81 17.96
C ASP A 138 4.58 -2.77 18.95
N THR A 139 4.86 -2.29 20.16
CA THR A 139 3.92 -2.31 21.30
C THR A 139 2.76 -1.33 21.15
N ASP A 140 2.82 -0.40 20.20
CA ASP A 140 1.74 0.58 19.98
C ASP A 140 0.70 0.09 18.95
N ILE A 141 0.98 -1.01 18.22
CA ILE A 141 0.04 -1.61 17.25
C ILE A 141 -1.34 -1.87 17.87
N PRO A 142 -1.47 -2.52 19.06
CA PRO A 142 -2.79 -2.83 19.62
C PRO A 142 -3.64 -1.61 19.98
N GLY A 143 -2.99 -0.46 20.20
CA GLY A 143 -3.65 0.80 20.54
C GLY A 143 -3.87 1.76 19.37
N ASP A 144 -3.32 1.47 18.20
CA ASP A 144 -3.41 2.32 17.02
C ASP A 144 -4.71 2.09 16.25
N ALA A 145 -5.39 3.18 15.88
CA ALA A 145 -6.70 3.09 15.23
C ALA A 145 -6.67 2.46 13.83
N ALA A 146 -5.52 2.37 13.17
CA ALA A 146 -5.36 1.74 11.87
C ALA A 146 -4.68 0.37 11.96
N ALA A 147 -3.56 0.28 12.68
CA ALA A 147 -2.76 -0.94 12.75
C ALA A 147 -3.43 -2.06 13.57
N SER A 148 -4.38 -1.74 14.45
CA SER A 148 -5.11 -2.74 15.26
C SER A 148 -6.32 -3.35 14.56
N ILE A 149 -6.68 -2.89 13.35
CA ILE A 149 -7.82 -3.44 12.60
C ILE A 149 -7.44 -4.81 12.04
N THR A 150 -8.24 -5.83 12.36
CA THR A 150 -7.97 -7.23 11.98
C THR A 150 -9.04 -7.82 11.06
N THR A 151 -9.94 -7.02 10.52
CA THR A 151 -11.01 -7.49 9.62
C THR A 151 -11.43 -6.42 8.62
N GLY A 152 -11.96 -6.86 7.46
CA GLY A 152 -12.58 -5.98 6.47
C GLY A 152 -11.59 -5.20 5.61
N THR A 153 -12.06 -4.12 5.00
CA THR A 153 -11.32 -3.34 4.00
C THR A 153 -10.00 -2.76 4.52
N PHE A 154 -9.91 -2.50 5.81
CA PHE A 154 -8.75 -1.89 6.47
C PHE A 154 -7.95 -2.88 7.32
N ASP A 155 -8.18 -4.18 7.18
CA ASP A 155 -7.46 -5.22 7.92
C ASP A 155 -5.94 -5.06 7.78
N ALA A 156 -5.26 -4.86 8.89
CA ALA A 156 -3.82 -4.64 8.92
C ALA A 156 -3.00 -5.92 9.07
N THR A 157 -3.63 -7.08 9.28
CA THR A 157 -2.96 -8.34 9.63
C THR A 157 -1.81 -8.67 8.66
N ASN A 158 -2.05 -8.58 7.35
CA ASN A 158 -1.05 -8.87 6.31
C ASN A 158 -0.15 -7.67 5.97
N ARG A 159 -0.25 -6.59 6.72
CA ARG A 159 0.56 -5.38 6.62
C ARG A 159 1.47 -5.18 7.83
N ILE A 160 1.51 -6.17 8.73
CA ILE A 160 2.41 -6.24 9.88
C ILE A 160 3.40 -7.36 9.60
N ILE A 161 4.66 -7.01 9.33
CA ILE A 161 5.69 -7.97 8.91
C ILE A 161 6.79 -8.12 9.95
N PRO A 162 7.41 -9.31 10.05
CA PRO A 162 8.61 -9.49 10.84
C PRO A 162 9.80 -8.79 10.19
N LEU A 163 10.72 -8.30 11.02
CA LEU A 163 12.03 -7.82 10.60
C LEU A 163 13.11 -8.76 11.12
N ILE A 164 14.07 -9.08 10.26
CA ILE A 164 15.22 -9.94 10.57
C ILE A 164 16.47 -9.08 10.47
N GLU A 165 17.30 -9.09 11.51
CA GLU A 165 18.61 -8.45 11.45
C GLU A 165 19.58 -9.35 10.67
N ASN A 166 20.19 -8.78 9.64
CA ASN A 166 21.25 -9.47 8.91
C ASN A 166 22.62 -9.30 9.62
N GLY A 167 23.61 -10.09 9.19
CA GLY A 167 24.96 -10.07 9.80
C GLY A 167 25.72 -8.73 9.68
N ALA A 168 25.16 -7.74 8.99
CA ALA A 168 25.72 -6.39 8.84
C ALA A 168 24.98 -5.34 9.69
N GLY A 169 24.07 -5.75 10.56
CA GLY A 169 23.30 -4.85 11.44
C GLY A 169 22.17 -4.10 10.71
N LYS A 170 21.79 -4.51 9.50
CA LYS A 170 20.61 -3.99 8.81
C LYS A 170 19.39 -4.86 9.13
N LEU A 171 18.24 -4.23 9.25
CA LEU A 171 16.96 -4.92 9.31
C LEU A 171 16.45 -5.20 7.89
N GLU A 172 15.87 -6.39 7.70
CA GLU A 172 15.31 -6.81 6.43
C GLU A 172 13.88 -7.31 6.64
N GLY A 173 12.96 -6.86 5.77
CA GLY A 173 11.58 -7.32 5.73
C GLY A 173 11.16 -7.67 4.31
N THR A 174 10.35 -8.73 4.18
CA THR A 174 9.72 -9.08 2.90
C THR A 174 8.23 -8.82 2.98
N TRP A 175 7.71 -8.10 2.00
CA TRP A 175 6.29 -7.80 1.90
C TRP A 175 5.80 -7.88 0.46
N ASP A 176 5.05 -8.93 0.15
CA ASP A 176 4.40 -9.07 -1.14
C ASP A 176 3.09 -8.29 -1.16
N ILE A 177 2.85 -7.61 -2.27
CA ILE A 177 1.68 -6.75 -2.50
C ILE A 177 0.75 -7.49 -3.45
N ALA A 178 -0.38 -7.98 -2.94
CA ALA A 178 -1.40 -8.64 -3.74
C ALA A 178 -2.51 -7.64 -4.09
N ILE A 179 -2.61 -7.33 -5.38
CA ILE A 179 -3.57 -6.37 -5.90
C ILE A 179 -4.91 -7.05 -6.12
N ASN A 180 -5.95 -6.53 -5.47
CA ASN A 180 -7.32 -6.98 -5.68
C ASN A 180 -7.88 -6.33 -6.95
N GLY A 181 -8.38 -7.16 -7.86
CA GLY A 181 -8.93 -6.75 -9.14
C GLY A 181 -8.50 -7.68 -10.27
N ASP A 182 -9.18 -7.62 -11.37
CA ASP A 182 -8.99 -8.45 -12.56
C ASP A 182 -8.22 -7.74 -13.69
N GLY A 183 -7.61 -6.59 -13.39
CA GLY A 183 -6.84 -5.81 -14.37
C GLY A 183 -7.71 -5.04 -15.37
N GLU A 184 -9.00 -5.26 -15.36
CA GLU A 184 -9.92 -4.36 -16.05
C GLU A 184 -9.98 -3.06 -15.25
N VAL A 185 -9.95 -1.92 -15.94
CA VAL A 185 -10.01 -0.59 -15.34
C VAL A 185 -11.31 -0.48 -14.54
N GLY A 186 -11.33 -1.18 -13.39
CA GLY A 186 -12.41 -1.07 -12.43
C GLY A 186 -12.40 0.36 -11.94
N ILE A 187 -13.48 1.03 -12.14
CA ILE A 187 -14.04 2.17 -11.42
C ILE A 187 -13.09 2.75 -10.33
N ALA A 188 -11.84 3.07 -10.70
CA ALA A 188 -10.79 3.46 -9.77
C ALA A 188 -10.81 4.93 -9.38
N ASP A 189 -11.74 5.71 -9.90
CA ASP A 189 -11.81 7.15 -9.60
C ASP A 189 -13.26 7.62 -9.56
N LEU A 190 -13.99 7.08 -8.59
CA LEU A 190 -15.42 7.37 -8.42
C LEU A 190 -15.70 8.38 -7.32
N HIS A 191 -14.68 8.96 -6.72
CA HIS A 191 -14.79 10.22 -6.03
C HIS A 191 -14.70 11.36 -7.05
N THR A 192 -15.73 11.48 -7.88
CA THR A 192 -15.93 12.72 -8.63
C THR A 192 -16.74 13.66 -7.75
N ASP A 193 -16.62 14.95 -7.99
CA ASP A 193 -17.44 16.00 -7.33
C ASP A 193 -18.95 15.78 -7.45
N LYS A 194 -19.38 14.76 -8.19
CA LYS A 194 -20.77 14.54 -8.62
C LYS A 194 -21.43 13.30 -8.07
N GLY A 195 -20.67 12.31 -7.64
CA GLY A 195 -21.26 11.06 -7.14
C GLY A 195 -20.27 9.94 -6.86
N LEU A 196 -20.78 8.83 -6.36
CA LEU A 196 -20.03 7.64 -5.98
C LEU A 196 -20.77 6.38 -6.46
N ILE A 197 -20.05 5.40 -7.02
CA ILE A 197 -20.58 4.05 -7.22
C ILE A 197 -20.21 3.22 -5.99
N TYR A 198 -21.22 2.62 -5.36
CA TYR A 198 -21.03 1.78 -4.17
C TYR A 198 -20.69 0.35 -4.52
N SER A 199 -21.30 -0.17 -5.58
CA SER A 199 -21.06 -1.54 -6.02
C SER A 199 -21.52 -1.76 -7.46
N ALA A 200 -20.93 -2.76 -8.10
CA ALA A 200 -21.39 -3.32 -9.36
C ALA A 200 -21.32 -4.85 -9.25
N SER A 201 -22.45 -5.53 -9.37
CA SER A 201 -22.53 -6.98 -9.15
C SER A 201 -23.59 -7.62 -10.03
N PRO A 202 -23.35 -8.85 -10.52
CA PRO A 202 -22.10 -9.60 -10.49
C PRO A 202 -21.02 -9.00 -11.39
N ASN A 203 -19.76 -9.18 -11.04
CA ASN A 203 -18.63 -8.79 -11.88
C ASN A 203 -17.57 -9.91 -11.84
N PRO A 204 -17.20 -10.54 -12.98
CA PRO A 204 -17.74 -10.28 -14.32
C PRO A 204 -19.20 -10.71 -14.51
N PHE A 205 -19.90 -10.08 -15.44
CA PHE A 205 -21.30 -10.37 -15.72
C PHE A 205 -21.50 -10.97 -17.14
N THR A 206 -22.56 -11.76 -17.32
CA THR A 206 -22.88 -12.35 -18.62
C THR A 206 -24.08 -11.72 -19.31
N ASN A 207 -25.12 -11.39 -18.56
CA ASN A 207 -26.37 -10.87 -19.11
C ASN A 207 -26.78 -9.51 -18.54
N GLN A 208 -26.54 -9.28 -17.26
CA GLN A 208 -26.88 -8.05 -16.59
C GLN A 208 -26.00 -7.80 -15.37
N ILE A 209 -25.82 -6.55 -15.04
CA ILE A 209 -25.10 -6.09 -13.86
C ILE A 209 -25.95 -5.06 -13.13
N ALA A 210 -26.01 -5.15 -11.81
CA ALA A 210 -26.59 -4.13 -10.97
C ALA A 210 -25.51 -3.15 -10.51
N VAL A 211 -25.67 -1.88 -10.83
CA VAL A 211 -24.77 -0.81 -10.39
C VAL A 211 -25.48 0.03 -9.35
N HIS A 212 -24.94 0.07 -8.13
CA HIS A 212 -25.44 0.91 -7.05
C HIS A 212 -24.58 2.16 -6.97
N TYR A 213 -25.19 3.32 -7.14
CA TYR A 213 -24.50 4.60 -7.12
C TYR A 213 -25.29 5.67 -6.38
N GLY A 214 -24.59 6.66 -5.84
CA GLY A 214 -25.17 7.89 -5.31
C GLY A 214 -24.65 9.11 -6.03
N VAL A 215 -25.47 10.10 -6.22
CA VAL A 215 -25.05 11.41 -6.74
C VAL A 215 -25.20 12.47 -5.65
N PHE A 216 -24.22 13.34 -5.52
CA PHE A 216 -24.22 14.41 -4.52
C PHE A 216 -25.06 15.62 -4.96
N GLN A 217 -25.31 15.74 -6.26
CA GLN A 217 -26.15 16.76 -6.85
C GLN A 217 -26.96 16.15 -8.01
N PRO A 218 -28.14 16.70 -8.36
CA PRO A 218 -28.88 16.24 -9.52
C PRO A 218 -28.01 16.28 -10.78
N ALA A 219 -27.84 15.12 -11.42
CA ALA A 219 -26.95 14.97 -12.58
C ALA A 219 -27.49 13.90 -13.54
N HIS A 220 -27.15 14.05 -14.83
CA HIS A 220 -27.33 12.97 -15.79
C HIS A 220 -26.19 11.96 -15.65
N VAL A 221 -26.54 10.71 -15.37
CA VAL A 221 -25.57 9.60 -15.29
C VAL A 221 -25.58 8.85 -16.61
N LYS A 222 -24.39 8.66 -17.21
CA LYS A 222 -24.22 7.85 -18.41
C LYS A 222 -23.17 6.78 -18.10
N LEU A 223 -23.58 5.52 -18.15
CA LEU A 223 -22.67 4.38 -18.12
C LEU A 223 -22.16 4.11 -19.54
N LYS A 224 -20.84 3.99 -19.70
CA LYS A 224 -20.20 3.67 -20.98
C LYS A 224 -19.54 2.31 -20.87
#